data_0a26bd2c3bac1dc6385cb7cf87d356b6
#
_entry.id   0a26bd2c3bac1dc6385cb7cf87d356b6
#
_cell.length_a   1.000
_cell.length_b   1.000
_cell.length_c   1.000
_cell.angle_alpha   90.00
_cell.angle_beta   90.00
_cell.angle_gamma   90.00
#
_symmetry.space_group_name_H-M   'P 1'
#
loop_
_entity.id
_entity.type
_entity.pdbx_description
1 polymer ?
#
loop_
_entity_poly.entity_id
_entity_poly.type
_entity_poly.pdbx_seq_one_letter_code
_entity_poly.pdbx_strand_id
1 'polypeptide(L)'
;MSVLRSLFPDTGFPVSETEVYLIDMAYSNITKTAMADSMKALMEEKPFAKISVGDICERCGMNRKSFYYHFKDKYDLVNWIFQTEFLEMMQRRDYSSGWELLSDICAYFYAERAFYTNALQVEGQNAFRDYFAEAISSVLAEIMRDQIGPGEDSRFFVQFLTDAFQAAILRWLKQTPVLPPDEFLQKLESVMNILRK
;
A
#
# COMPACT_ATOMS: atom_id res chain seq x y z
N MET A 1 14.59 -18.90 25.26
CA MET A 1 14.18 -18.31 26.57
C MET A 1 14.23 -16.78 26.63
N SER A 2 14.67 -16.07 25.57
CA SER A 2 14.81 -14.60 25.60
C SER A 2 13.53 -13.83 25.26
N VAL A 3 12.67 -14.34 24.39
CA VAL A 3 11.49 -13.62 23.89
C VAL A 3 10.41 -13.42 24.98
N LEU A 4 10.27 -14.36 25.92
CA LEU A 4 9.30 -14.24 27.02
C LEU A 4 9.72 -13.22 28.10
N ARG A 5 11.03 -12.95 28.25
CA ARG A 5 11.55 -11.93 29.19
C ARG A 5 11.31 -10.50 28.72
N SER A 6 11.34 -10.25 27.39
CA SER A 6 11.11 -8.93 26.83
C SER A 6 9.63 -8.50 26.86
N LEU A 7 8.72 -9.45 27.03
CA LEU A 7 7.28 -9.17 27.09
C LEU A 7 6.77 -8.85 28.51
N PHE A 8 7.58 -9.09 29.56
CA PHE A 8 7.21 -8.88 30.96
C PHE A 8 8.33 -8.20 31.74
N PRO A 9 8.49 -6.86 31.64
CA PRO A 9 9.59 -6.12 32.28
C PRO A 9 9.52 -6.09 33.83
N ASP A 10 8.40 -6.45 34.44
CA ASP A 10 8.21 -6.43 35.91
C ASP A 10 8.95 -7.55 36.68
N THR A 11 9.81 -8.35 36.02
CA THR A 11 10.55 -9.45 36.66
C THR A 11 11.86 -9.02 37.35
N GLY A 12 12.16 -7.72 37.43
CA GLY A 12 13.30 -7.18 38.19
C GLY A 12 14.70 -7.43 37.60
N PHE A 13 14.79 -7.86 36.33
CA PHE A 13 16.06 -8.03 35.63
C PHE A 13 16.44 -6.77 34.81
N PRO A 14 17.73 -6.36 34.81
CA PRO A 14 18.18 -5.23 34.00
C PRO A 14 17.98 -5.57 32.49
N VAL A 15 17.19 -4.76 31.81
CA VAL A 15 16.96 -4.88 30.37
C VAL A 15 18.12 -4.21 29.62
N SER A 16 18.74 -4.90 28.66
CA SER A 16 19.81 -4.30 27.84
C SER A 16 19.27 -3.19 26.94
N GLU A 17 20.15 -2.24 26.54
CA GLU A 17 19.75 -1.18 25.58
C GLU A 17 19.15 -1.76 24.30
N THR A 18 19.64 -2.89 23.83
CA THR A 18 19.11 -3.60 22.68
C THR A 18 17.70 -4.15 22.91
N GLU A 19 17.43 -4.70 24.10
CA GLU A 19 16.10 -5.19 24.48
C GLU A 19 15.11 -4.05 24.63
N VAL A 20 15.51 -2.91 25.20
CA VAL A 20 14.68 -1.68 25.28
C VAL A 20 14.34 -1.20 23.87
N TYR A 21 15.30 -1.15 22.96
CA TYR A 21 15.09 -0.73 21.58
C TYR A 21 14.12 -1.68 20.84
N LEU A 22 14.26 -2.99 20.99
CA LEU A 22 13.35 -3.97 20.38
C LEU A 22 11.92 -3.88 20.93
N ILE A 23 11.78 -3.61 22.25
CA ILE A 23 10.49 -3.40 22.89
C ILE A 23 9.83 -2.12 22.33
N ASP A 24 10.57 -1.02 22.24
CA ASP A 24 10.06 0.26 21.72
C ASP A 24 9.63 0.13 20.26
N MET A 25 10.43 -0.55 19.43
CA MET A 25 10.04 -0.88 18.05
C MET A 25 8.77 -1.72 17.97
N ALA A 26 8.63 -2.73 18.83
CA ALA A 26 7.44 -3.59 18.85
C ALA A 26 6.19 -2.80 19.27
N TYR A 27 6.26 -1.96 20.30
CA TYR A 27 5.17 -1.08 20.74
C TYR A 27 4.82 -0.05 19.66
N SER A 28 5.83 0.54 19.02
CA SER A 28 5.63 1.46 17.90
C SER A 28 4.86 0.81 16.75
N ASN A 29 5.22 -0.42 16.37
CA ASN A 29 4.53 -1.15 15.31
C ASN A 29 3.10 -1.54 15.70
N ILE A 30 2.86 -2.01 16.93
CA ILE A 30 1.50 -2.31 17.41
C ILE A 30 0.61 -1.06 17.34
N THR A 31 1.14 0.08 17.78
CA THR A 31 0.43 1.37 17.74
C THR A 31 0.10 1.80 16.31
N LYS A 32 1.08 1.72 15.40
CA LYS A 32 0.88 2.04 13.98
C LYS A 32 -0.16 1.12 13.33
N THR A 33 -0.09 -0.19 13.60
CA THR A 33 -1.05 -1.17 13.08
C THR A 33 -2.47 -0.88 13.56
N ALA A 34 -2.67 -0.57 14.86
CA ALA A 34 -3.98 -0.20 15.38
C ALA A 34 -4.57 1.06 14.72
N MET A 35 -3.71 2.05 14.41
CA MET A 35 -4.13 3.24 13.65
C MET A 35 -4.45 2.90 12.18
N ALA A 36 -3.70 1.99 11.56
CA ALA A 36 -3.92 1.51 10.20
C ALA A 36 -5.25 0.77 10.08
N ASP A 37 -5.53 -0.17 10.97
CA ASP A 37 -6.80 -0.91 11.02
C ASP A 37 -7.99 0.04 11.21
N SER A 38 -7.82 1.05 12.08
CA SER A 38 -8.84 2.08 12.30
C SER A 38 -9.09 2.93 11.05
N MET A 39 -8.04 3.30 10.32
CA MET A 39 -8.16 4.04 9.06
C MET A 39 -8.88 3.20 8.00
N LYS A 40 -8.49 1.92 7.83
CA LYS A 40 -9.13 1.01 6.86
C LYS A 40 -10.62 0.86 7.16
N ALA A 41 -10.98 0.59 8.40
CA ALA A 41 -12.37 0.47 8.82
C ALA A 41 -13.18 1.78 8.62
N LEU A 42 -12.58 2.95 8.89
CA LEU A 42 -13.23 4.24 8.62
C LEU A 42 -13.43 4.50 7.13
N MET A 43 -12.53 4.03 6.28
CA MET A 43 -12.66 4.16 4.81
C MET A 43 -13.76 3.27 4.22
N GLU A 44 -14.19 2.21 4.92
CA GLU A 44 -15.39 1.45 4.56
C GLU A 44 -16.69 2.23 4.84
N GLU A 45 -16.66 3.08 5.88
CA GLU A 45 -17.86 3.78 6.37
C GLU A 45 -18.04 5.15 5.70
N LYS A 46 -16.95 5.85 5.37
CA LYS A 46 -16.99 7.21 4.83
C LYS A 46 -15.79 7.55 3.94
N PRO A 47 -15.96 8.49 2.99
CA PRO A 47 -14.88 8.94 2.13
C PRO A 47 -13.68 9.46 2.94
N PHE A 48 -12.46 9.19 2.48
CA PHE A 48 -11.21 9.63 3.11
C PHE A 48 -11.18 11.13 3.45
N ALA A 49 -11.71 11.97 2.56
CA ALA A 49 -11.74 13.43 2.78
C ALA A 49 -12.46 13.82 4.09
N LYS A 50 -13.47 13.02 4.51
CA LYS A 50 -14.25 13.25 5.73
C LYS A 50 -13.65 12.59 6.98
N ILE A 51 -12.57 11.82 6.84
CA ILE A 51 -11.89 11.20 7.98
C ILE A 51 -10.90 12.20 8.56
N SER A 52 -11.00 12.44 9.86
CA SER A 52 -10.05 13.26 10.63
C SER A 52 -9.11 12.39 11.45
N VAL A 53 -7.97 12.97 11.86
CA VAL A 53 -7.06 12.33 12.84
C VAL A 53 -7.80 12.03 14.15
N GLY A 54 -8.79 12.86 14.52
CA GLY A 54 -9.64 12.61 15.67
C GLY A 54 -10.44 11.32 15.57
N ASP A 55 -11.07 11.07 14.41
CA ASP A 55 -11.85 9.85 14.17
C ASP A 55 -10.97 8.60 14.27
N ILE A 56 -9.74 8.66 13.73
CA ILE A 56 -8.77 7.55 13.79
C ILE A 56 -8.40 7.26 15.24
N CYS A 57 -8.02 8.32 16.00
CA CYS A 57 -7.63 8.21 17.38
C CYS A 57 -8.75 7.68 18.28
N GLU A 58 -9.97 8.18 18.09
CA GLU A 58 -11.15 7.72 18.82
C GLU A 58 -11.41 6.24 18.62
N ARG A 59 -11.32 5.78 17.35
CA ARG A 59 -11.56 4.38 17.00
C ARG A 59 -10.51 3.42 17.58
N CYS A 60 -9.23 3.79 17.61
CA CYS A 60 -8.16 2.95 18.19
C CYS A 60 -7.94 3.19 19.69
N GLY A 61 -8.74 4.05 20.33
CA GLY A 61 -8.58 4.36 21.76
C GLY A 61 -7.31 5.13 22.12
N MET A 62 -6.74 5.85 21.14
CA MET A 62 -5.49 6.60 21.31
C MET A 62 -5.74 8.11 21.31
N ASN A 63 -4.78 8.89 21.80
CA ASN A 63 -4.84 10.34 21.74
C ASN A 63 -4.12 10.90 20.50
N ARG A 64 -4.43 12.15 20.12
CA ARG A 64 -3.81 12.82 18.95
C ARG A 64 -2.29 12.99 19.07
N LYS A 65 -1.75 13.10 20.30
CA LYS A 65 -0.29 13.20 20.51
C LYS A 65 0.40 11.89 20.10
N SER A 66 -0.21 10.73 20.41
CA SER A 66 0.29 9.43 19.94
C SER A 66 0.25 9.33 18.42
N PHE A 67 -0.80 9.84 17.77
CA PHE A 67 -0.86 9.87 16.30
C PHE A 67 0.30 10.67 15.72
N TYR A 68 0.49 11.93 16.16
CA TYR A 68 1.53 12.82 15.62
C TYR A 68 2.96 12.43 16.04
N TYR A 69 3.12 11.52 16.97
CA TYR A 69 4.40 10.88 17.26
C TYR A 69 4.83 9.92 16.13
N HIS A 70 3.85 9.25 15.49
CA HIS A 70 4.11 8.23 14.46
C HIS A 70 3.91 8.72 13.03
N PHE A 71 2.96 9.63 12.81
CA PHE A 71 2.54 10.08 11.48
C PHE A 71 2.38 11.59 11.44
N LYS A 72 2.88 12.20 10.37
CA LYS A 72 2.75 13.63 10.11
C LYS A 72 1.28 14.05 9.93
N ASP A 73 0.54 13.23 9.20
CA ASP A 73 -0.87 13.44 8.88
C ASP A 73 -1.53 12.11 8.46
N LYS A 74 -2.82 12.15 8.11
CA LYS A 74 -3.56 10.98 7.67
C LYS A 74 -3.10 10.43 6.31
N TYR A 75 -2.45 11.22 5.47
CA TYR A 75 -1.89 10.79 4.19
C TYR A 75 -0.63 9.95 4.42
N ASP A 76 0.20 10.38 5.35
CA ASP A 76 1.39 9.65 5.78
C ASP A 76 1.03 8.26 6.33
N LEU A 77 -0.07 8.16 7.11
CA LEU A 77 -0.61 6.86 7.56
C LEU A 77 -1.04 5.98 6.38
N VAL A 78 -1.73 6.53 5.36
CA VAL A 78 -2.12 5.75 4.16
C VAL A 78 -0.91 5.25 3.40
N ASN A 79 0.10 6.09 3.22
CA ASN A 79 1.35 5.69 2.57
C ASN A 79 2.09 4.61 3.37
N TRP A 80 2.09 4.70 4.69
CA TRP A 80 2.67 3.69 5.57
C TRP A 80 1.94 2.34 5.47
N ILE A 81 0.60 2.35 5.41
CA ILE A 81 -0.21 1.13 5.20
C ILE A 81 0.22 0.44 3.92
N PHE A 82 0.30 1.19 2.81
CA PHE A 82 0.73 0.62 1.54
C PHE A 82 2.17 0.09 1.60
N GLN A 83 3.10 0.84 2.18
CA GLN A 83 4.49 0.39 2.32
C GLN A 83 4.59 -0.90 3.11
N THR A 84 3.92 -0.98 4.25
CA THR A 84 4.07 -2.09 5.19
C THR A 84 3.30 -3.32 4.70
N GLU A 85 2.06 -3.16 4.27
CA GLU A 85 1.23 -4.32 3.91
C GLU A 85 1.49 -4.80 2.49
N PHE A 86 1.61 -3.88 1.55
CA PHE A 86 1.74 -4.19 0.12
C PHE A 86 3.19 -4.44 -0.29
N LEU A 87 4.11 -3.50 -0.04
CA LEU A 87 5.50 -3.66 -0.48
C LEU A 87 6.22 -4.77 0.28
N GLU A 88 5.95 -4.95 1.58
CA GLU A 88 6.51 -6.07 2.33
C GLU A 88 5.98 -7.42 1.84
N MET A 89 4.69 -7.51 1.50
CA MET A 89 4.12 -8.71 0.87
C MET A 89 4.86 -9.04 -0.42
N MET A 90 5.11 -8.04 -1.25
CA MET A 90 5.80 -8.16 -2.53
C MET A 90 7.26 -8.61 -2.39
N GLN A 91 7.96 -8.17 -1.32
CA GLN A 91 9.36 -8.53 -1.07
C GLN A 91 9.53 -9.95 -0.52
N ARG A 92 8.47 -10.59 -0.04
CA ARG A 92 8.51 -11.95 0.54
C ARG A 92 8.52 -13.07 -0.50
N ARG A 93 8.35 -12.73 -1.78
CA ARG A 93 8.22 -13.68 -2.86
C ARG A 93 9.13 -13.29 -4.03
N ASP A 94 9.84 -14.27 -4.59
CA ASP A 94 10.51 -14.10 -5.86
C ASP A 94 9.51 -14.22 -6.99
N TYR A 95 9.50 -13.24 -7.90
CA TYR A 95 8.62 -13.19 -9.06
C TYR A 95 9.39 -13.60 -10.31
N SER A 96 8.85 -14.55 -11.06
CA SER A 96 9.42 -15.02 -12.31
C SER A 96 9.19 -14.04 -13.47
N SER A 97 8.19 -13.16 -13.34
CA SER A 97 7.85 -12.16 -14.35
C SER A 97 7.09 -10.98 -13.73
N GLY A 98 7.10 -9.81 -14.43
CA GLY A 98 6.28 -8.68 -14.05
C GLY A 98 4.77 -8.97 -14.09
N TRP A 99 4.32 -9.94 -14.90
CA TRP A 99 2.93 -10.37 -14.95
C TRP A 99 2.48 -11.11 -13.69
N GLU A 100 3.34 -11.95 -13.14
CA GLU A 100 3.06 -12.64 -11.87
C GLU A 100 2.95 -11.62 -10.74
N LEU A 101 3.83 -10.63 -10.71
CA LEU A 101 3.78 -9.52 -9.79
C LEU A 101 2.47 -8.72 -9.94
N LEU A 102 2.08 -8.40 -11.18
CA LEU A 102 0.86 -7.67 -11.47
C LEU A 102 -0.41 -8.45 -11.06
N SER A 103 -0.37 -9.77 -11.17
CA SER A 103 -1.44 -10.64 -10.68
C SER A 103 -1.64 -10.51 -9.17
N ASP A 104 -0.55 -10.55 -8.39
CA ASP A 104 -0.63 -10.39 -6.93
C ASP A 104 -1.08 -8.97 -6.55
N ILE A 105 -0.66 -7.93 -7.29
CA ILE A 105 -1.15 -6.56 -7.13
C ILE A 105 -2.67 -6.50 -7.31
N CYS A 106 -3.18 -7.08 -8.39
CA CYS A 106 -4.62 -7.09 -8.67
C CYS A 106 -5.39 -7.86 -7.60
N ALA A 107 -4.89 -9.04 -7.18
CA ALA A 107 -5.52 -9.84 -6.13
C ALA A 107 -5.59 -9.09 -4.80
N TYR A 108 -4.50 -8.43 -4.41
CA TYR A 108 -4.42 -7.64 -3.18
C TYR A 108 -5.38 -6.43 -3.22
N PHE A 109 -5.40 -5.68 -4.32
CA PHE A 109 -6.30 -4.54 -4.45
C PHE A 109 -7.77 -4.95 -4.49
N TYR A 110 -8.06 -6.13 -5.01
CA TYR A 110 -9.41 -6.69 -4.97
C TYR A 110 -9.85 -7.05 -3.54
N ALA A 111 -8.96 -7.68 -2.78
CA ALA A 111 -9.21 -8.03 -1.38
C ALA A 111 -9.42 -6.79 -0.50
N GLU A 112 -8.60 -5.76 -0.68
CA GLU A 112 -8.62 -4.49 0.06
C GLU A 112 -9.36 -3.37 -0.70
N ARG A 113 -10.35 -3.73 -1.51
CA ARG A 113 -11.02 -2.85 -2.47
C ARG A 113 -11.58 -1.57 -1.85
N ALA A 114 -12.20 -1.65 -0.68
CA ALA A 114 -12.80 -0.50 -0.03
C ALA A 114 -11.75 0.56 0.29
N PHE A 115 -10.61 0.13 0.82
CA PHE A 115 -9.47 1.00 1.13
C PHE A 115 -8.87 1.62 -0.14
N TYR A 116 -8.48 0.81 -1.14
CA TYR A 116 -7.79 1.31 -2.32
C TYR A 116 -8.66 2.15 -3.25
N THR A 117 -9.98 1.87 -3.32
CA THR A 117 -10.91 2.76 -4.03
C THR A 117 -10.92 4.16 -3.44
N ASN A 118 -10.87 4.28 -2.12
CA ASN A 118 -10.81 5.57 -1.43
C ASN A 118 -9.41 6.21 -1.54
N ALA A 119 -8.34 5.45 -1.30
CA ALA A 119 -6.96 5.95 -1.31
C ALA A 119 -6.55 6.52 -2.69
N LEU A 120 -6.90 5.83 -3.78
CA LEU A 120 -6.59 6.27 -5.16
C LEU A 120 -7.39 7.50 -5.63
N GLN A 121 -8.45 7.90 -4.93
CA GLN A 121 -9.24 9.11 -5.24
C GLN A 121 -8.73 10.35 -4.51
N VAL A 122 -7.79 10.20 -3.61
CA VAL A 122 -7.25 11.32 -2.84
C VAL A 122 -6.38 12.20 -3.73
N GLU A 123 -6.72 13.48 -3.80
CA GLU A 123 -5.94 14.53 -4.47
C GLU A 123 -5.18 15.36 -3.44
N GLY A 124 -4.02 15.88 -3.81
CA GLY A 124 -3.21 16.77 -2.98
C GLY A 124 -1.75 16.34 -2.85
N GLN A 125 -0.94 17.13 -2.16
CA GLN A 125 0.46 16.83 -1.90
C GLN A 125 0.59 15.52 -1.08
N ASN A 126 1.51 14.65 -1.48
CA ASN A 126 1.72 13.32 -0.91
C ASN A 126 0.54 12.35 -1.08
N ALA A 127 -0.29 12.56 -2.09
CA ALA A 127 -1.36 11.63 -2.39
C ALA A 127 -0.80 10.23 -2.65
N PHE A 128 -1.46 9.22 -2.10
CA PHE A 128 -1.13 7.81 -2.33
C PHE A 128 -0.99 7.48 -3.83
N ARG A 129 -1.75 8.16 -4.67
CA ARG A 129 -1.72 8.01 -6.12
C ARG A 129 -0.33 8.18 -6.72
N ASP A 130 0.43 9.20 -6.30
CA ASP A 130 1.77 9.49 -6.82
C ASP A 130 2.76 8.42 -6.36
N TYR A 131 2.64 8.01 -5.10
CA TYR A 131 3.45 6.93 -4.55
C TYR A 131 3.20 5.59 -5.26
N PHE A 132 1.95 5.27 -5.52
CA PHE A 132 1.56 4.09 -6.27
C PHE A 132 2.05 4.14 -7.73
N ALA A 133 2.05 5.34 -8.36
CA ALA A 133 2.59 5.54 -9.70
C ALA A 133 4.06 5.11 -9.81
N GLU A 134 4.89 5.52 -8.86
CA GLU A 134 6.32 5.15 -8.82
C GLU A 134 6.51 3.63 -8.73
N ALA A 135 5.76 2.97 -7.83
CA ALA A 135 5.84 1.52 -7.66
C ALA A 135 5.44 0.78 -8.94
N ILE A 136 4.32 1.15 -9.56
CA ILE A 136 3.81 0.52 -10.79
C ILE A 136 4.67 0.85 -12.02
N SER A 137 5.22 2.05 -12.11
CA SER A 137 6.11 2.44 -13.21
C SER A 137 7.29 1.47 -13.34
N SER A 138 7.89 1.08 -12.22
CA SER A 138 8.99 0.10 -12.19
C SER A 138 8.56 -1.28 -12.71
N VAL A 139 7.36 -1.75 -12.33
CA VAL A 139 6.79 -3.03 -12.79
C VAL A 139 6.51 -2.99 -14.28
N LEU A 140 5.89 -1.92 -14.77
CA LEU A 140 5.58 -1.76 -16.19
C LEU A 140 6.83 -1.64 -17.05
N ALA A 141 7.85 -0.91 -16.57
CA ALA A 141 9.14 -0.85 -17.24
C ALA A 141 9.79 -2.23 -17.39
N GLU A 142 9.67 -3.08 -16.36
CA GLU A 142 10.15 -4.47 -16.43
C GLU A 142 9.37 -5.30 -17.45
N ILE A 143 8.04 -5.24 -17.44
CA ILE A 143 7.17 -5.97 -18.40
C ILE A 143 7.48 -5.56 -19.84
N MET A 144 7.86 -4.30 -20.06
CA MET A 144 8.09 -3.72 -21.38
C MET A 144 9.56 -3.65 -21.79
N ARG A 145 10.49 -4.15 -20.96
CA ARG A 145 11.93 -4.03 -21.16
C ARG A 145 12.40 -4.44 -22.56
N ASP A 146 11.88 -5.55 -23.07
CA ASP A 146 12.29 -6.11 -24.35
C ASP A 146 11.69 -5.38 -25.57
N GLN A 147 10.66 -4.54 -25.36
CA GLN A 147 9.94 -3.83 -26.42
C GLN A 147 10.33 -2.37 -26.53
N ILE A 148 10.86 -1.79 -25.48
CA ILE A 148 11.19 -0.37 -25.40
C ILE A 148 12.69 -0.22 -25.24
N GLY A 149 13.35 0.32 -26.29
CA GLY A 149 14.77 0.69 -26.22
C GLY A 149 15.01 1.81 -25.20
N PRO A 150 16.26 2.11 -24.84
CA PRO A 150 16.58 3.21 -23.93
C PRO A 150 16.35 4.56 -24.65
N GLY A 151 15.76 5.54 -23.96
CA GLY A 151 15.57 6.90 -24.47
C GLY A 151 14.47 7.69 -23.80
N GLU A 152 14.23 8.89 -24.33
CA GLU A 152 13.20 9.81 -23.81
C GLU A 152 11.79 9.31 -24.13
N ASP A 153 11.61 8.76 -25.33
CA ASP A 153 10.33 8.14 -25.74
C ASP A 153 9.94 6.97 -24.84
N SER A 154 10.92 6.21 -24.34
CA SER A 154 10.69 5.11 -23.40
C SER A 154 10.13 5.59 -22.07
N ARG A 155 10.64 6.70 -21.54
CA ARG A 155 10.14 7.28 -20.29
C ARG A 155 8.71 7.78 -20.45
N PHE A 156 8.43 8.46 -21.56
CA PHE A 156 7.07 8.92 -21.86
C PHE A 156 6.11 7.73 -22.01
N PHE A 157 6.53 6.65 -22.67
CA PHE A 157 5.69 5.48 -22.87
C PHE A 157 5.37 4.77 -21.55
N VAL A 158 6.39 4.58 -20.68
CA VAL A 158 6.17 4.00 -19.34
C VAL A 158 5.26 4.88 -18.50
N GLN A 159 5.43 6.21 -18.54
CA GLN A 159 4.55 7.13 -17.84
C GLN A 159 3.11 7.04 -18.35
N PHE A 160 2.92 7.03 -19.67
CA PHE A 160 1.60 6.87 -20.29
C PHE A 160 0.92 5.56 -19.86
N LEU A 161 1.67 4.45 -19.86
CA LEU A 161 1.14 3.16 -19.39
C LEU A 161 0.82 3.19 -17.89
N THR A 162 1.62 3.85 -17.08
CA THR A 162 1.39 4.02 -15.64
C THR A 162 0.08 4.76 -15.38
N ASP A 163 -0.14 5.87 -16.06
CA ASP A 163 -1.37 6.67 -15.95
C ASP A 163 -2.60 5.88 -16.42
N ALA A 164 -2.47 5.19 -17.55
CA ALA A 164 -3.53 4.33 -18.07
C ALA A 164 -3.88 3.18 -17.14
N PHE A 165 -2.86 2.55 -16.53
CA PHE A 165 -3.03 1.46 -15.58
C PHE A 165 -3.69 1.92 -14.28
N GLN A 166 -3.27 3.05 -13.72
CA GLN A 166 -3.91 3.64 -12.54
C GLN A 166 -5.39 3.94 -12.79
N ALA A 167 -5.71 4.54 -13.94
CA ALA A 167 -7.09 4.83 -14.32
C ALA A 167 -7.91 3.55 -14.51
N ALA A 168 -7.31 2.50 -15.09
CA ALA A 168 -7.96 1.21 -15.30
C ALA A 168 -8.24 0.50 -13.97
N ILE A 169 -7.27 0.45 -13.04
CA ILE A 169 -7.45 -0.10 -11.70
C ILE A 169 -8.56 0.62 -10.94
N LEU A 170 -8.52 1.95 -10.89
CA LEU A 170 -9.54 2.70 -10.16
C LEU A 170 -10.94 2.47 -10.74
N ARG A 171 -11.07 2.41 -12.06
CA ARG A 171 -12.34 2.10 -12.74
C ARG A 171 -12.81 0.68 -12.42
N TRP A 172 -11.90 -0.29 -12.46
CA TRP A 172 -12.18 -1.68 -12.14
C TRP A 172 -12.69 -1.85 -10.71
N LEU A 173 -11.99 -1.28 -9.72
CA LEU A 173 -12.38 -1.37 -8.31
C LEU A 173 -13.74 -0.72 -8.01
N LYS A 174 -14.17 0.25 -8.83
CA LYS A 174 -15.48 0.93 -8.72
C LYS A 174 -16.64 0.19 -9.41
N GLN A 175 -16.37 -0.81 -10.23
CA GLN A 175 -17.43 -1.55 -10.94
C GLN A 175 -18.35 -2.30 -9.98
N THR A 176 -19.62 -2.46 -10.40
CA THR A 176 -20.60 -3.26 -9.66
C THR A 176 -21.42 -4.09 -10.66
N PRO A 177 -21.26 -5.43 -10.67
CA PRO A 177 -20.28 -6.20 -9.91
C PRO A 177 -18.83 -5.94 -10.36
N VAL A 178 -17.88 -6.07 -9.46
CA VAL A 178 -16.47 -5.98 -9.80
C VAL A 178 -16.02 -7.29 -10.44
N LEU A 179 -15.21 -7.19 -11.51
CA LEU A 179 -14.63 -8.38 -12.16
C LEU A 179 -13.64 -9.07 -11.23
N PRO A 180 -13.53 -10.40 -11.24
CA PRO A 180 -12.45 -11.12 -10.58
C PRO A 180 -11.06 -10.63 -11.04
N PRO A 181 -10.03 -10.70 -10.18
CA PRO A 181 -8.69 -10.20 -10.51
C PRO A 181 -8.06 -10.85 -11.74
N ASP A 182 -8.23 -12.16 -11.90
CA ASP A 182 -7.75 -12.93 -13.05
C ASP A 182 -8.41 -12.51 -14.37
N GLU A 183 -9.70 -12.25 -14.37
CA GLU A 183 -10.40 -11.73 -15.56
C GLU A 183 -9.94 -10.31 -15.91
N PHE A 184 -9.69 -9.46 -14.92
CA PHE A 184 -9.17 -8.12 -15.13
C PHE A 184 -7.74 -8.18 -15.69
N LEU A 185 -6.88 -9.06 -15.13
CA LEU A 185 -5.51 -9.26 -15.61
C LEU A 185 -5.49 -9.73 -17.08
N GLN A 186 -6.33 -10.70 -17.46
CA GLN A 186 -6.44 -11.17 -18.84
C GLN A 186 -6.79 -10.04 -19.83
N LYS A 187 -7.64 -9.09 -19.42
CA LYS A 187 -7.94 -7.90 -20.23
C LYS A 187 -6.73 -6.98 -20.40
N LEU A 188 -5.94 -6.79 -19.32
CA LEU A 188 -4.70 -6.01 -19.37
C LEU A 188 -3.67 -6.67 -20.30
N GLU A 189 -3.48 -7.99 -20.19
CA GLU A 189 -2.59 -8.75 -21.06
C GLU A 189 -3.01 -8.63 -22.55
N SER A 190 -4.31 -8.72 -22.83
CA SER A 190 -4.84 -8.56 -24.18
C SER A 190 -4.52 -7.20 -24.76
N VAL A 191 -4.67 -6.12 -23.98
CA VAL A 191 -4.29 -4.75 -24.42
C VAL A 191 -2.80 -4.66 -24.68
N MET A 192 -1.95 -5.16 -23.79
CA MET A 192 -0.49 -5.12 -23.95
C MET A 192 -0.03 -5.92 -25.18
N ASN A 193 -0.68 -7.04 -25.49
CA ASN A 193 -0.41 -7.83 -26.69
C ASN A 193 -0.79 -7.11 -27.99
N ILE A 194 -1.78 -6.23 -27.95
CA ILE A 194 -2.12 -5.36 -29.10
C ILE A 194 -1.02 -4.31 -29.32
N LEU A 195 -0.48 -3.73 -28.24
CA LEU A 195 0.57 -2.71 -28.31
C LEU A 195 1.94 -3.28 -28.72
N ARG A 196 2.12 -4.61 -28.66
CA ARG A 196 3.34 -5.32 -29.06
C ARG A 196 3.42 -5.61 -30.58
N LYS A 197 2.35 -5.38 -31.33
CA LYS A 197 2.29 -5.61 -32.80
C LYS A 197 2.63 -4.35 -33.57
#